data_0a88fd13c0771f737f40c734d9f9a9dc
#
_entry.id   0a88fd13c0771f737f40c734d9f9a9dc
#
_cell.length_a   1.000
_cell.length_b   1.000
_cell.length_c   1.000
_cell.angle_alpha   90.00
_cell.angle_beta   90.00
_cell.angle_gamma   90.00
#
_symmetry.space_group_name_H-M   'P 1'
#
loop_
_entity.id
_entity.type
_entity.pdbx_description
1 polymer ?
#
loop_
_entity_poly.entity_id
_entity_poly.type
_entity_poly.pdbx_seq_one_letter_code
_entity_poly.pdbx_strand_id
1 'polypeptide(L)'
;MVADSITIDKNNKVSFNNNVDYCIGTGRMGLALQREYFNQLKLVQEKIGFSHIRGHGLFSDDMAIYHEYKDSEGNYHAEYNFTYLDLVMDSYKELHIKPFLELGFMPAALASGTQTIFYWKGNT
;
A
#
# COMPACT_ATOMS: atom_id res chain seq x y z
N MET A 1 15.78 -15.11 42.45
CA MET A 1 15.38 -15.08 41.03
C MET A 1 16.56 -15.64 40.24
N VAL A 2 16.39 -16.78 39.57
CA VAL A 2 17.40 -17.31 38.66
C VAL A 2 17.26 -16.51 37.36
N ALA A 3 18.31 -15.82 36.95
CA ALA A 3 18.30 -15.11 35.66
C ALA A 3 18.47 -16.15 34.53
N ASP A 4 17.48 -16.29 33.66
CA ASP A 4 17.63 -17.10 32.47
C ASP A 4 18.69 -16.46 31.56
N SER A 5 19.70 -17.24 31.18
CA SER A 5 20.75 -16.79 30.28
C SER A 5 20.57 -17.40 28.92
N ILE A 6 20.67 -16.57 27.87
CA ILE A 6 20.66 -17.02 26.47
C ILE A 6 22.12 -16.95 25.97
N THR A 7 22.62 -18.09 25.49
CA THR A 7 23.95 -18.16 24.88
C THR A 7 23.82 -18.31 23.37
N ILE A 8 24.50 -17.42 22.64
CA ILE A 8 24.57 -17.48 21.17
C ILE A 8 25.91 -18.12 20.79
N ASP A 9 25.86 -19.33 20.21
CA ASP A 9 27.04 -19.99 19.67
C ASP A 9 27.20 -19.64 18.18
N LYS A 10 28.18 -18.82 17.86
CA LYS A 10 28.47 -18.38 16.46
C LYS A 10 29.04 -19.51 15.60
N ASN A 11 29.47 -20.61 16.17
CA ASN A 11 30.05 -21.76 15.47
C ASN A 11 28.97 -22.79 15.08
N ASN A 12 27.83 -22.77 15.77
CA ASN A 12 26.70 -23.66 15.50
C ASN A 12 25.70 -22.96 14.59
N LYS A 13 25.95 -23.03 13.28
CA LYS A 13 25.11 -22.41 12.26
C LYS A 13 24.27 -23.47 11.57
N VAL A 14 22.97 -23.23 11.45
CA VAL A 14 22.04 -24.04 10.68
C VAL A 14 21.60 -23.27 9.43
N SER A 15 21.30 -23.99 8.36
CA SER A 15 20.71 -23.38 7.18
C SER A 15 19.30 -22.88 7.50
N PHE A 16 19.02 -21.63 7.18
CA PHE A 16 17.73 -21.00 7.39
C PHE A 16 17.13 -20.59 6.05
N ASN A 17 15.95 -21.09 5.75
CA ASN A 17 15.20 -20.65 4.56
C ASN A 17 14.48 -19.35 4.89
N ASN A 18 15.06 -18.23 4.45
CA ASN A 18 14.56 -16.90 4.73
C ASN A 18 13.49 -16.49 3.70
N ASN A 19 12.25 -16.33 4.14
CA ASN A 19 11.15 -15.78 3.33
C ASN A 19 10.62 -14.46 3.90
N VAL A 20 11.32 -13.82 4.85
CA VAL A 20 10.85 -12.56 5.47
C VAL A 20 10.94 -11.37 4.53
N ASP A 21 11.72 -11.47 3.47
CA ASP A 21 11.87 -10.49 2.41
C ASP A 21 10.85 -10.66 1.25
N TYR A 22 9.92 -11.62 1.37
CA TYR A 22 8.93 -11.86 0.33
C TYR A 22 7.97 -10.68 0.16
N CYS A 23 7.40 -10.15 1.24
CA CYS A 23 6.44 -9.05 1.16
C CYS A 23 6.52 -8.14 2.39
N ILE A 24 6.59 -6.84 2.14
CA ILE A 24 6.47 -5.82 3.19
C ILE A 24 5.10 -5.16 3.16
N GLY A 25 4.47 -4.98 4.32
CA GLY A 25 3.29 -4.14 4.47
C GLY A 25 3.71 -2.67 4.52
N THR A 26 2.97 -1.84 3.78
CA THR A 26 3.06 -0.38 3.87
C THR A 26 1.73 0.20 4.34
N GLY A 27 1.61 1.50 4.48
CA GLY A 27 0.36 2.15 4.87
C GLY A 27 -0.64 2.24 3.70
N ARG A 28 -1.34 3.37 3.64
CA ARG A 28 -2.29 3.64 2.56
C ARG A 28 -1.57 3.84 1.24
N MET A 29 -2.19 3.38 0.14
CA MET A 29 -1.62 3.48 -1.20
C MET A 29 -1.27 4.93 -1.59
N GLY A 30 -2.11 5.90 -1.21
CA GLY A 30 -1.86 7.33 -1.48
C GLY A 30 -0.57 7.89 -0.84
N LEU A 31 -0.03 7.26 0.20
CA LEU A 31 1.27 7.66 0.75
C LEU A 31 2.42 7.44 -0.24
N ALA A 32 2.28 6.48 -1.14
CA ALA A 32 3.30 6.17 -2.15
C ALA A 32 3.47 7.29 -3.20
N LEU A 33 2.55 8.26 -3.26
CA LEU A 33 2.68 9.46 -4.08
C LEU A 33 3.65 10.51 -3.49
N GLN A 34 4.05 10.34 -2.23
CA GLN A 34 4.93 11.29 -1.57
C GLN A 34 6.39 11.00 -1.90
N ARG A 35 7.15 12.05 -2.21
CA ARG A 35 8.59 11.96 -2.50
C ARG A 35 9.38 11.31 -1.35
N GLU A 36 9.04 11.67 -0.12
CA GLU A 36 9.71 11.13 1.06
C GLU A 36 9.48 9.62 1.20
N TYR A 37 8.27 9.16 0.93
CA TYR A 37 7.96 7.72 0.92
C TYR A 37 8.83 6.97 -0.11
N PHE A 38 8.95 7.51 -1.32
CA PHE A 38 9.79 6.93 -2.37
C PHE A 38 11.26 6.83 -1.93
N ASN A 39 11.81 7.89 -1.36
CA ASN A 39 13.19 7.92 -0.89
C ASN A 39 13.45 6.88 0.22
N GLN A 40 12.52 6.74 1.16
CA GLN A 40 12.61 5.75 2.23
C GLN A 40 12.48 4.33 1.67
N LEU A 41 11.53 4.08 0.77
CA LEU A 41 11.37 2.77 0.14
C LEU A 41 12.61 2.39 -0.68
N LYS A 42 13.20 3.33 -1.39
CA LYS A 42 14.46 3.11 -2.12
C LYS A 42 15.57 2.65 -1.18
N LEU A 43 15.74 3.30 -0.03
CA LEU A 43 16.72 2.88 0.98
C LEU A 43 16.43 1.47 1.51
N VAL A 44 15.16 1.17 1.76
CA VAL A 44 14.73 -0.18 2.21
C VAL A 44 15.06 -1.24 1.15
N GLN A 45 14.79 -0.96 -0.13
CA GLN A 45 15.10 -1.87 -1.23
C GLN A 45 16.61 -2.08 -1.39
N GLU A 46 17.42 -1.04 -1.25
CA GLU A 46 18.89 -1.14 -1.30
C GLU A 46 19.46 -1.99 -0.14
N LYS A 47 18.83 -1.98 1.03
CA LYS A 47 19.34 -2.67 2.22
C LYS A 47 18.78 -4.06 2.43
N ILE A 48 17.53 -4.31 2.02
CA ILE A 48 16.79 -5.55 2.30
C ILE A 48 16.37 -6.23 1.00
N GLY A 49 15.74 -5.52 0.07
CA GLY A 49 15.31 -6.04 -1.22
C GLY A 49 14.05 -6.89 -1.16
N PHE A 50 12.93 -6.32 -0.66
CA PHE A 50 11.65 -7.01 -0.66
C PHE A 50 11.16 -7.32 -2.07
N SER A 51 10.57 -8.50 -2.26
CA SER A 51 10.00 -8.90 -3.55
C SER A 51 8.66 -8.21 -3.84
N HIS A 52 7.85 -8.04 -2.80
CA HIS A 52 6.49 -7.48 -2.91
C HIS A 52 6.24 -6.42 -1.84
N ILE A 53 5.30 -5.50 -2.17
CA ILE A 53 4.82 -4.47 -1.25
C ILE A 53 3.28 -4.48 -1.24
N ARG A 54 2.70 -4.52 -0.05
CA ARG A 54 1.26 -4.54 0.18
C ARG A 54 0.81 -3.21 0.76
N GLY A 55 -0.05 -2.50 0.03
CA GLY A 55 -0.71 -1.27 0.48
C GLY A 55 -2.22 -1.41 0.43
N HIS A 56 -2.93 -0.73 1.32
CA HIS A 56 -4.38 -0.72 1.37
C HIS A 56 -4.96 0.60 0.83
N GLY A 57 -6.27 0.60 0.55
CA GLY A 57 -6.99 1.79 0.12
C GLY A 57 -6.73 2.20 -1.32
N LEU A 58 -6.56 1.22 -2.22
CA LEU A 58 -6.36 1.46 -3.65
C LEU A 58 -7.50 2.29 -4.26
N PHE A 59 -8.75 2.02 -3.85
CA PHE A 59 -9.94 2.72 -4.34
C PHE A 59 -10.42 3.85 -3.42
N SER A 60 -9.64 4.22 -2.40
CA SER A 60 -9.94 5.41 -1.59
C SER A 60 -9.92 6.68 -2.46
N ASP A 61 -10.71 7.68 -2.10
CA ASP A 61 -10.86 8.91 -2.88
C ASP A 61 -9.54 9.68 -3.08
N ASP A 62 -8.56 9.51 -2.21
CA ASP A 62 -7.22 10.11 -2.33
C ASP A 62 -6.40 9.52 -3.50
N MET A 63 -6.77 8.35 -4.02
CA MET A 63 -6.21 7.79 -5.25
C MET A 63 -6.91 8.29 -6.52
N ALA A 64 -8.05 8.97 -6.38
CA ALA A 64 -8.82 9.62 -7.45
C ALA A 64 -9.16 8.71 -8.64
N ILE A 65 -9.27 7.38 -8.41
CA ILE A 65 -9.56 6.43 -9.50
C ILE A 65 -10.99 6.56 -10.00
N TYR A 66 -11.94 6.79 -9.09
CA TYR A 66 -13.36 6.90 -9.43
C TYR A 66 -13.89 8.28 -9.07
N HIS A 67 -14.59 8.91 -10.01
CA HIS A 67 -15.24 10.18 -9.82
C HIS A 67 -16.62 10.18 -10.49
N GLU A 68 -17.61 10.77 -9.83
CA GLU A 68 -18.93 11.02 -10.40
C GLU A 68 -19.18 12.51 -10.52
N TYR A 69 -19.82 12.91 -11.62
CA TYR A 69 -20.31 14.26 -11.79
C TYR A 69 -21.71 14.26 -12.44
N LYS A 70 -22.42 15.37 -12.31
CA LYS A 70 -23.68 15.62 -13.03
C LYS A 70 -23.41 16.55 -14.20
N ASP A 71 -24.00 16.22 -15.34
CA ASP A 71 -24.02 17.12 -16.48
C ASP A 71 -25.04 18.26 -16.27
N SER A 72 -25.15 19.16 -17.27
CA SER A 72 -26.08 20.28 -17.24
C SER A 72 -27.58 19.88 -17.27
N GLU A 73 -27.85 18.64 -17.64
CA GLU A 73 -29.20 18.06 -17.69
C GLU A 73 -29.53 17.29 -16.40
N GLY A 74 -28.55 17.13 -15.51
CA GLY A 74 -28.70 16.45 -14.23
C GLY A 74 -28.45 14.95 -14.28
N ASN A 75 -27.94 14.40 -15.40
CA ASN A 75 -27.58 13.00 -15.50
C ASN A 75 -26.24 12.73 -14.81
N TYR A 76 -26.12 11.60 -14.16
CA TYR A 76 -24.86 11.16 -13.55
C TYR A 76 -23.95 10.50 -14.57
N HIS A 77 -22.68 10.85 -14.51
CA HIS A 77 -21.61 10.25 -15.29
C HIS A 77 -20.49 9.79 -14.36
N ALA A 78 -19.92 8.63 -14.66
CA ALA A 78 -18.75 8.09 -13.95
C ALA A 78 -17.49 8.25 -14.82
N GLU A 79 -16.43 8.72 -14.21
CA GLU A 79 -15.10 8.82 -14.80
C GLU A 79 -14.10 7.98 -14.03
N TYR A 80 -13.12 7.42 -14.76
CA TYR A 80 -12.03 6.65 -14.19
C TYR A 80 -10.70 7.32 -14.54
N ASN A 81 -9.87 7.52 -13.52
CA ASN A 81 -8.55 8.15 -13.67
C ASN A 81 -7.48 7.29 -12.99
N PHE A 82 -6.56 6.76 -13.75
CA PHE A 82 -5.49 5.90 -13.26
C PHE A 82 -4.14 6.63 -13.09
N THR A 83 -4.08 7.95 -13.27
CA THR A 83 -2.84 8.72 -13.25
C THR A 83 -2.04 8.50 -11.96
N TYR A 84 -2.68 8.56 -10.79
CA TYR A 84 -1.99 8.35 -9.52
C TYR A 84 -1.57 6.90 -9.31
N LEU A 85 -2.39 5.97 -9.76
CA LEU A 85 -2.04 4.55 -9.73
C LEU A 85 -0.82 4.28 -10.61
N ASP A 86 -0.80 4.81 -11.83
CA ASP A 86 0.32 4.63 -12.77
C ASP A 86 1.62 5.20 -12.17
N LEU A 87 1.58 6.38 -11.55
CA LEU A 87 2.73 6.97 -10.86
C LEU A 87 3.28 6.07 -9.74
N VAL A 88 2.40 5.45 -8.95
CA VAL A 88 2.80 4.51 -7.89
C VAL A 88 3.40 3.25 -8.51
N MET A 89 2.78 2.69 -9.55
CA MET A 89 3.25 1.47 -10.21
C MET A 89 4.60 1.68 -10.89
N ASP A 90 4.81 2.84 -11.53
CA ASP A 90 6.10 3.20 -12.12
C ASP A 90 7.19 3.34 -11.06
N SER A 91 6.87 3.95 -9.91
CA SER A 91 7.80 4.04 -8.78
C SER A 91 8.18 2.66 -8.23
N TYR A 92 7.23 1.75 -8.10
CA TYR A 92 7.49 0.38 -7.66
C TYR A 92 8.33 -0.40 -8.69
N LYS A 93 8.06 -0.19 -9.97
CA LYS A 93 8.83 -0.78 -11.07
C LYS A 93 10.29 -0.28 -11.07
N GLU A 94 10.51 1.03 -10.87
CA GLU A 94 11.85 1.62 -10.73
C GLU A 94 12.63 0.97 -9.58
N LEU A 95 11.97 0.68 -8.47
CA LEU A 95 12.56 0.06 -7.29
C LEU A 95 12.58 -1.49 -7.34
N HIS A 96 12.20 -2.09 -8.47
CA HIS A 96 12.15 -3.54 -8.65
C HIS A 96 11.31 -4.29 -7.60
N ILE A 97 10.26 -3.65 -7.07
CA ILE A 97 9.33 -4.24 -6.13
C ILE A 97 7.96 -4.43 -6.79
N LYS A 98 7.31 -5.56 -6.55
CA LYS A 98 6.01 -5.87 -7.14
C LYS A 98 4.88 -5.51 -6.18
N PRO A 99 3.79 -4.91 -6.66
CA PRO A 99 2.64 -4.65 -5.82
C PRO A 99 1.91 -5.95 -5.46
N PHE A 100 1.51 -6.07 -4.20
CA PHE A 100 0.48 -7.00 -3.72
C PHE A 100 -0.78 -6.17 -3.49
N LEU A 101 -1.69 -6.14 -4.49
CA LEU A 101 -2.82 -5.22 -4.49
C LEU A 101 -3.97 -5.70 -3.60
N GLU A 102 -4.47 -4.80 -2.76
CA GLU A 102 -5.76 -4.92 -2.10
C GLU A 102 -6.80 -4.11 -2.90
N LEU A 103 -7.82 -4.78 -3.42
CA LEU A 103 -8.92 -4.15 -4.15
C LEU A 103 -9.96 -3.58 -3.17
N GLY A 104 -9.62 -2.50 -2.53
CA GLY A 104 -10.35 -1.72 -1.52
C GLY A 104 -9.72 -0.30 -1.41
N PHE A 105 -10.29 0.66 -0.74
CA PHE A 105 -11.58 0.68 -0.07
C PHE A 105 -12.68 1.21 -1.01
N MET A 106 -13.90 1.42 -0.46
CA MET A 106 -15.01 1.96 -1.25
C MET A 106 -14.78 3.45 -1.58
N PRO A 107 -14.88 3.89 -2.84
CA PRO A 107 -15.01 5.31 -3.16
C PRO A 107 -16.26 5.90 -2.50
N ALA A 108 -16.17 7.13 -2.00
CA ALA A 108 -17.29 7.75 -1.28
C ALA A 108 -18.57 7.86 -2.12
N ALA A 109 -18.44 8.09 -3.43
CA ALA A 109 -19.57 8.17 -4.35
C ALA A 109 -20.33 6.84 -4.54
N LEU A 110 -19.67 5.69 -4.29
CA LEU A 110 -20.28 4.36 -4.37
C LEU A 110 -20.78 3.84 -3.02
N ALA A 111 -20.51 4.55 -1.93
CA ALA A 111 -20.90 4.12 -0.60
C ALA A 111 -22.42 4.21 -0.41
N SER A 112 -23.02 3.21 0.23
CA SER A 112 -24.45 3.19 0.54
C SER A 112 -24.84 4.13 1.71
N GLY A 113 -23.85 4.63 2.46
CA GLY A 113 -24.06 5.49 3.62
C GLY A 113 -22.83 6.31 3.96
N THR A 114 -22.96 7.12 5.01
CA THR A 114 -21.90 7.99 5.51
C THR A 114 -21.19 7.43 6.75
N GLN A 115 -21.55 6.22 7.17
CA GLN A 115 -20.95 5.59 8.33
C GLN A 115 -19.54 5.11 8.00
N THR A 116 -18.57 5.60 8.75
CA THR A 116 -17.16 5.23 8.63
C THR A 116 -16.85 4.12 9.63
N ILE A 117 -16.30 2.99 9.18
CA ILE A 117 -15.82 1.94 10.08
C ILE A 117 -14.57 2.43 10.84
N PHE A 118 -13.62 2.98 10.09
CA PHE A 118 -12.47 3.71 10.58
C PHE A 118 -12.24 4.92 9.69
N TYR A 119 -11.74 6.03 10.24
CA TYR A 119 -11.52 7.28 9.49
C TYR A 119 -10.63 7.11 8.24
N TRP A 120 -9.80 6.09 8.21
CA TRP A 120 -8.89 5.78 7.11
C TRP A 120 -9.44 4.75 6.12
N LYS A 121 -10.59 4.13 6.39
CA LYS A 121 -11.25 3.17 5.48
C LYS A 121 -12.28 3.81 4.56
N GLY A 122 -12.69 5.04 4.85
CA GLY A 122 -13.80 5.66 4.14
C GLY A 122 -15.16 5.11 4.58
N ASN A 123 -16.17 5.41 3.81
CA ASN A 123 -17.57 5.06 4.08
C ASN A 123 -17.90 3.64 3.61
N THR A 124 -18.98 3.10 4.14
CA THR A 124 -19.53 1.78 3.76
C THR A 124 -20.80 1.92 2.93
#